data_0d84f2cc9c1e9f473874a797e3056340
#
_entry.id   0d84f2cc9c1e9f473874a797e3056340
#
_cell.length_a   1.000
_cell.length_b   1.000
_cell.length_c   1.000
_cell.angle_alpha   90.00
_cell.angle_beta   90.00
_cell.angle_gamma   90.00
#
_symmetry.space_group_name_H-M   'P 1'
#
loop_
_entity.id
_entity.type
_entity.pdbx_description
1 polymer ?
#
loop_
_entity_poly.entity_id
_entity_poly.type
_entity_poly.pdbx_seq_one_letter_code
_entity_poly.pdbx_strand_id
1 'polypeptide(L)'
;LQQPIHVYVQMPSCVPSAPGLETPGAAIGPEDVAEAMNWVGIIGLGEMMNFPGVFNSDPNVHLEMGETRRAGKVIGGHYAAPLIGNAFYGYAAGGPEDDHEGTTIEDAVMRARQGMKVMMRYGSAWHDVAAQVKAVTQLGLDSRHFLLCTDDSHSATLIQEGHMDRVIRHAIGQGLPEMTAIQMATINTADHFGLQREMGMIAPGRFADVLLVEDLMNFKADLVI
;
A
#
# COMPACT_ATOMS: atom_id res chain seq x y z
N LEU A 1 -12.21 15.04 -11.70
CA LEU A 1 -12.58 15.54 -10.37
C LEU A 1 -11.68 16.74 -10.05
N GLN A 2 -12.26 17.95 -9.90
CA GLN A 2 -11.53 19.11 -9.42
C GLN A 2 -11.46 19.03 -7.89
N GLN A 3 -10.43 18.35 -7.39
CA GLN A 3 -10.15 18.27 -5.95
C GLN A 3 -8.92 19.12 -5.64
N PRO A 4 -8.81 19.69 -4.44
CA PRO A 4 -7.64 20.49 -4.02
C PRO A 4 -6.43 19.58 -3.64
N ILE A 5 -6.50 18.31 -3.95
CA ILE A 5 -5.46 17.31 -3.67
C ILE A 5 -5.23 16.43 -4.90
N HIS A 6 -4.06 15.85 -5.03
CA HIS A 6 -3.80 14.80 -6.01
C HIS A 6 -4.47 13.49 -5.56
N VAL A 7 -5.25 12.88 -6.45
CA VAL A 7 -5.92 11.60 -6.20
C VAL A 7 -5.49 10.62 -7.26
N TYR A 8 -4.84 9.56 -6.82
CA TYR A 8 -4.46 8.43 -7.66
C TYR A 8 -5.26 7.19 -7.21
N VAL A 9 -5.62 6.35 -8.15
CA VAL A 9 -6.49 5.21 -7.89
C VAL A 9 -5.85 3.93 -8.44
N GLN A 10 -5.97 2.84 -7.71
CA GLN A 10 -5.72 1.52 -8.24
C GLN A 10 -7.05 0.93 -8.74
N MET A 11 -7.03 0.29 -9.92
CA MET A 11 -8.19 -0.43 -10.44
C MET A 11 -8.46 -1.64 -9.55
N PRO A 12 -9.68 -1.85 -9.02
CA PRO A 12 -9.95 -3.01 -8.17
C PRO A 12 -9.76 -4.33 -8.92
N SER A 13 -9.13 -5.31 -8.27
CA SER A 13 -9.05 -6.69 -8.73
C SER A 13 -10.08 -7.60 -8.04
N CYS A 14 -10.81 -7.06 -7.07
CA CYS A 14 -11.63 -7.82 -6.13
C CYS A 14 -13.14 -7.63 -6.37
N VAL A 15 -13.58 -7.73 -7.62
CA VAL A 15 -15.00 -7.71 -7.97
C VAL A 15 -15.31 -8.93 -8.87
N PRO A 16 -15.59 -10.09 -8.27
CA PRO A 16 -15.57 -10.45 -6.85
C PRO A 16 -14.17 -10.70 -6.29
N SER A 17 -13.96 -10.51 -4.96
CA SER A 17 -12.71 -10.86 -4.27
C SER A 17 -12.55 -12.36 -4.07
N ALA A 18 -13.66 -13.06 -3.85
CA ALA A 18 -13.74 -14.51 -3.65
C ALA A 18 -14.80 -15.11 -4.59
N PRO A 19 -14.44 -15.43 -5.83
CA PRO A 19 -15.38 -15.96 -6.82
C PRO A 19 -16.16 -17.17 -6.31
N GLY A 20 -17.48 -17.13 -6.46
CA GLY A 20 -18.39 -18.19 -6.02
C GLY A 20 -18.77 -18.14 -4.54
N LEU A 21 -18.17 -17.27 -3.74
CA LEU A 21 -18.47 -17.10 -2.30
C LEU A 21 -19.21 -15.78 -2.00
N GLU A 22 -19.25 -14.87 -2.94
CA GLU A 22 -19.91 -13.57 -2.80
C GLU A 22 -20.70 -13.19 -4.06
N THR A 23 -21.61 -12.24 -3.91
CA THR A 23 -22.48 -11.73 -4.99
C THR A 23 -22.36 -10.20 -5.08
N PRO A 24 -21.28 -9.67 -5.67
CA PRO A 24 -21.02 -8.21 -5.68
C PRO A 24 -21.94 -7.43 -6.63
N GLY A 25 -22.78 -8.11 -7.42
CA GLY A 25 -23.68 -7.48 -8.39
C GLY A 25 -23.02 -7.04 -9.70
N ALA A 26 -21.69 -7.15 -9.79
CA ALA A 26 -20.89 -6.87 -10.99
C ALA A 26 -19.66 -7.77 -11.00
N ALA A 27 -18.93 -7.77 -12.11
CA ALA A 27 -17.62 -8.40 -12.21
C ALA A 27 -16.68 -7.47 -12.98
N ILE A 28 -15.41 -7.47 -12.58
CA ILE A 28 -14.30 -6.84 -13.31
C ILE A 28 -13.43 -7.98 -13.81
N GLY A 29 -13.11 -7.95 -15.08
CA GLY A 29 -12.28 -8.95 -15.73
C GLY A 29 -11.04 -8.34 -16.40
N PRO A 30 -10.23 -9.18 -17.06
CA PRO A 30 -8.99 -8.73 -17.69
C PRO A 30 -9.18 -7.62 -18.74
N GLU A 31 -10.31 -7.62 -19.47
CA GLU A 31 -10.61 -6.58 -20.46
C GLU A 31 -10.89 -5.22 -19.81
N ASP A 32 -11.64 -5.22 -18.70
CA ASP A 32 -11.91 -4.00 -17.91
C ASP A 32 -10.62 -3.43 -17.32
N VAL A 33 -9.76 -4.31 -16.81
CA VAL A 33 -8.42 -3.92 -16.29
C VAL A 33 -7.57 -3.33 -17.42
N ALA A 34 -7.51 -3.97 -18.58
CA ALA A 34 -6.76 -3.50 -19.75
C ALA A 34 -7.23 -2.09 -20.18
N GLU A 35 -8.52 -1.85 -20.19
CA GLU A 35 -9.09 -0.53 -20.48
C GLU A 35 -8.70 0.49 -19.42
N ALA A 36 -8.93 0.16 -18.13
CA ALA A 36 -8.66 1.05 -17.02
C ALA A 36 -7.17 1.43 -16.89
N MET A 37 -6.26 0.55 -17.28
CA MET A 37 -4.82 0.86 -17.27
C MET A 37 -4.46 2.04 -18.20
N ASN A 38 -5.33 2.43 -19.11
CA ASN A 38 -5.14 3.61 -19.98
C ASN A 38 -5.76 4.89 -19.38
N TRP A 39 -6.48 4.82 -18.28
CA TRP A 39 -7.13 5.99 -17.70
C TRP A 39 -6.12 6.85 -16.92
N VAL A 40 -6.29 8.16 -17.02
CA VAL A 40 -5.49 9.13 -16.25
C VAL A 40 -5.80 8.98 -14.77
N GLY A 41 -4.75 8.91 -13.95
CA GLY A 41 -4.88 8.77 -12.49
C GLY A 41 -4.98 7.33 -11.99
N ILE A 42 -5.08 6.33 -12.88
CA ILE A 42 -4.91 4.91 -12.49
C ILE A 42 -3.41 4.60 -12.42
N ILE A 43 -2.95 4.19 -11.25
CA ILE A 43 -1.52 3.93 -10.98
C ILE A 43 -1.18 2.44 -10.77
N GLY A 44 -2.19 1.58 -10.70
CA GLY A 44 -1.97 0.15 -10.49
C GLY A 44 -3.25 -0.66 -10.49
N LEU A 45 -3.10 -1.94 -10.25
CA LEU A 45 -4.16 -2.89 -9.92
C LEU A 45 -4.12 -3.12 -8.41
N GLY A 46 -5.17 -2.90 -7.70
CA GLY A 46 -5.23 -3.09 -6.27
C GLY A 46 -6.56 -3.67 -5.85
N GLU A 47 -6.54 -4.32 -4.79
CA GLU A 47 -5.58 -5.20 -4.15
C GLU A 47 -5.83 -6.65 -4.61
N MET A 48 -4.82 -7.47 -4.81
CA MET A 48 -5.03 -8.83 -5.32
C MET A 48 -5.48 -9.76 -4.21
N MET A 49 -6.77 -9.69 -3.85
CA MET A 49 -7.40 -10.47 -2.79
C MET A 49 -7.58 -11.93 -3.15
N ASN A 50 -7.74 -12.25 -4.44
CA ASN A 50 -7.81 -13.63 -4.91
C ASN A 50 -6.42 -14.27 -4.93
N PHE A 51 -5.72 -14.27 -3.77
CA PHE A 51 -4.40 -14.89 -3.64
C PHE A 51 -4.42 -16.40 -3.96
N PRO A 52 -5.51 -17.16 -3.68
CA PRO A 52 -5.59 -18.56 -4.14
C PRO A 52 -5.54 -18.67 -5.67
N GLY A 53 -6.20 -17.77 -6.39
CA GLY A 53 -6.15 -17.71 -7.85
C GLY A 53 -4.73 -17.44 -8.37
N VAL A 54 -3.96 -16.60 -7.68
CA VAL A 54 -2.57 -16.32 -8.07
C VAL A 54 -1.71 -17.58 -7.98
N PHE A 55 -1.63 -18.24 -6.81
CA PHE A 55 -0.74 -19.39 -6.66
C PHE A 55 -1.26 -20.68 -7.28
N ASN A 56 -2.55 -20.76 -7.61
CA ASN A 56 -3.15 -21.87 -8.37
C ASN A 56 -3.21 -21.60 -9.87
N SER A 57 -2.66 -20.49 -10.34
CA SER A 57 -2.57 -20.13 -11.75
C SER A 57 -3.94 -19.95 -12.45
N ASP A 58 -4.87 -19.26 -11.78
CA ASP A 58 -6.14 -18.88 -12.40
C ASP A 58 -5.87 -17.99 -13.62
N PRO A 59 -6.35 -18.37 -14.82
CA PRO A 59 -6.05 -17.63 -16.04
C PRO A 59 -6.52 -16.15 -16.02
N ASN A 60 -7.69 -15.87 -15.46
CA ASN A 60 -8.23 -14.49 -15.42
C ASN A 60 -7.40 -13.61 -14.49
N VAL A 61 -7.08 -14.10 -13.29
CA VAL A 61 -6.21 -13.41 -12.33
C VAL A 61 -4.84 -13.08 -12.95
N HIS A 62 -4.24 -14.05 -13.64
CA HIS A 62 -2.96 -13.83 -14.30
C HIS A 62 -3.04 -12.90 -15.50
N LEU A 63 -4.17 -12.88 -16.22
CA LEU A 63 -4.41 -11.93 -17.30
C LEU A 63 -4.55 -10.49 -16.76
N GLU A 64 -5.31 -10.27 -15.68
CA GLU A 64 -5.44 -8.96 -15.03
C GLU A 64 -4.07 -8.40 -14.60
N MET A 65 -3.28 -9.22 -13.89
CA MET A 65 -1.92 -8.85 -13.51
C MET A 65 -1.01 -8.63 -14.73
N GLY A 66 -1.21 -9.41 -15.78
CA GLY A 66 -0.48 -9.29 -17.05
C GLY A 66 -0.76 -7.97 -17.77
N GLU A 67 -2.03 -7.52 -17.82
CA GLU A 67 -2.41 -6.22 -18.39
C GLU A 67 -1.80 -5.06 -17.59
N THR A 68 -1.85 -5.14 -16.27
CA THR A 68 -1.25 -4.15 -15.38
C THR A 68 0.25 -4.03 -15.60
N ARG A 69 0.96 -5.16 -15.68
CA ARG A 69 2.39 -5.21 -15.94
C ARG A 69 2.76 -4.67 -17.31
N ARG A 70 1.96 -4.96 -18.36
CA ARG A 70 2.18 -4.38 -19.70
C ARG A 70 2.06 -2.86 -19.69
N ALA A 71 1.21 -2.31 -18.86
CA ALA A 71 1.08 -0.87 -18.66
C ALA A 71 2.22 -0.25 -17.81
N GLY A 72 3.13 -1.07 -17.27
CA GLY A 72 4.21 -0.60 -16.39
C GLY A 72 3.72 -0.10 -15.04
N LYS A 73 2.60 -0.63 -14.54
CA LYS A 73 1.95 -0.18 -13.30
C LYS A 73 2.05 -1.25 -12.22
N VAL A 74 1.90 -0.82 -10.97
CA VAL A 74 2.03 -1.66 -9.77
C VAL A 74 0.87 -2.63 -9.64
N ILE A 75 1.17 -3.84 -9.19
CA ILE A 75 0.18 -4.84 -8.76
C ILE A 75 0.17 -4.86 -7.24
N GLY A 76 -0.88 -4.31 -6.64
CA GLY A 76 -1.08 -4.29 -5.21
C GLY A 76 -1.44 -5.67 -4.67
N GLY A 77 -0.95 -5.98 -3.47
CA GLY A 77 -1.13 -7.28 -2.85
C GLY A 77 -2.04 -7.28 -1.62
N HIS A 78 -2.60 -8.47 -1.34
CA HIS A 78 -3.46 -8.78 -0.20
C HIS A 78 -3.36 -10.27 0.15
N TYR A 79 -2.25 -10.67 0.75
CA TYR A 79 -2.06 -12.07 1.16
C TYR A 79 -2.49 -12.26 2.61
N ALA A 80 -3.76 -12.54 2.83
CA ALA A 80 -4.38 -12.67 4.14
C ALA A 80 -4.27 -14.08 4.77
N ALA A 81 -3.62 -15.04 4.10
CA ALA A 81 -3.45 -16.37 4.67
C ALA A 81 -2.41 -16.37 5.80
N PRO A 82 -2.69 -17.07 6.93
CA PRO A 82 -1.81 -17.01 8.11
C PRO A 82 -0.51 -17.78 7.95
N LEU A 83 -0.37 -18.58 6.89
CA LEU A 83 0.79 -19.46 6.69
C LEU A 83 1.71 -18.92 5.61
N ILE A 84 2.94 -18.63 6.00
CA ILE A 84 4.03 -18.33 5.10
C ILE A 84 4.69 -19.66 4.66
N GLY A 85 4.63 -19.95 3.38
CA GLY A 85 5.15 -21.18 2.79
C GLY A 85 5.03 -21.14 1.27
N ASN A 86 4.94 -22.31 0.64
CA ASN A 86 4.89 -22.41 -0.81
C ASN A 86 3.77 -21.57 -1.46
N ALA A 87 2.61 -21.46 -0.82
CA ALA A 87 1.51 -20.63 -1.30
C ALA A 87 1.90 -19.13 -1.31
N PHE A 88 2.53 -18.63 -0.26
CA PHE A 88 3.05 -17.25 -0.20
C PHE A 88 4.13 -17.01 -1.26
N TYR A 89 5.05 -17.95 -1.42
CA TYR A 89 6.09 -17.83 -2.45
C TYR A 89 5.50 -17.85 -3.86
N GLY A 90 4.50 -18.71 -4.10
CA GLY A 90 3.74 -18.71 -5.34
C GLY A 90 3.00 -17.41 -5.60
N TYR A 91 2.42 -16.80 -4.56
CA TYR A 91 1.79 -15.49 -4.63
C TYR A 91 2.79 -14.39 -4.99
N ALA A 92 3.89 -14.28 -4.27
CA ALA A 92 4.93 -13.31 -4.56
C ALA A 92 5.53 -13.48 -5.96
N ALA A 93 5.77 -14.73 -6.38
CA ALA A 93 6.26 -15.04 -7.73
C ALA A 93 5.23 -14.72 -8.83
N GLY A 94 3.93 -14.73 -8.52
CA GLY A 94 2.84 -14.40 -9.44
C GLY A 94 2.84 -12.95 -9.87
N GLY A 95 3.32 -12.04 -9.00
CA GLY A 95 3.51 -10.65 -9.41
C GLY A 95 3.07 -9.53 -8.50
N PRO A 96 2.33 -9.74 -7.39
CA PRO A 96 2.08 -8.66 -6.44
C PRO A 96 3.39 -8.06 -5.91
N GLU A 97 3.46 -6.73 -5.88
CA GLU A 97 4.68 -5.97 -5.59
C GLU A 97 4.71 -5.41 -4.17
N ASP A 98 3.57 -5.40 -3.50
CA ASP A 98 3.39 -4.98 -2.11
C ASP A 98 2.45 -5.93 -1.37
N ASP A 99 2.30 -5.72 -0.08
CA ASP A 99 1.28 -6.39 0.73
C ASP A 99 1.09 -5.66 2.06
N HIS A 100 -0.17 -5.52 2.49
CA HIS A 100 -0.55 -4.87 3.75
C HIS A 100 -1.16 -5.85 4.78
N GLU A 101 -1.31 -7.13 4.46
CA GLU A 101 -1.96 -8.13 5.31
C GLU A 101 -1.05 -8.80 6.35
N GLY A 102 0.23 -8.43 6.38
CA GLY A 102 1.12 -8.88 7.44
C GLY A 102 0.73 -8.31 8.81
N THR A 103 0.79 -9.14 9.85
CA THR A 103 0.43 -8.74 11.21
C THR A 103 1.57 -8.91 12.22
N THR A 104 2.63 -9.58 11.84
CA THR A 104 3.78 -9.90 12.69
C THR A 104 5.09 -9.36 12.11
N ILE A 105 6.14 -9.36 12.93
CA ILE A 105 7.48 -9.02 12.45
C ILE A 105 7.99 -10.05 11.42
N GLU A 106 7.66 -11.31 11.59
CA GLU A 106 7.99 -12.39 10.67
C GLU A 106 7.35 -12.19 9.31
N ASP A 107 6.08 -11.78 9.28
CA ASP A 107 5.36 -11.44 8.05
C ASP A 107 6.05 -10.30 7.31
N ALA A 108 6.44 -9.24 8.01
CA ALA A 108 7.15 -8.11 7.43
C ALA A 108 8.51 -8.54 6.84
N VAL A 109 9.28 -9.33 7.59
CA VAL A 109 10.58 -9.86 7.14
C VAL A 109 10.43 -10.73 5.89
N MET A 110 9.42 -11.59 5.85
CA MET A 110 9.21 -12.50 4.72
C MET A 110 8.80 -11.77 3.46
N ARG A 111 7.93 -10.76 3.55
CA ARG A 111 7.56 -9.91 2.42
C ARG A 111 8.77 -9.16 1.86
N ALA A 112 9.53 -8.49 2.72
CA ALA A 112 10.75 -7.80 2.31
C ALA A 112 11.78 -8.75 1.66
N ARG A 113 11.93 -9.98 2.15
CA ARG A 113 12.81 -11.00 1.56
C ARG A 113 12.38 -11.47 0.16
N GLN A 114 11.09 -11.38 -0.16
CA GLN A 114 10.59 -11.67 -1.50
C GLN A 114 10.64 -10.45 -2.43
N GLY A 115 11.18 -9.32 -1.97
CA GLY A 115 11.25 -8.07 -2.75
C GLY A 115 9.96 -7.27 -2.76
N MET A 116 8.95 -7.69 -2.01
CA MET A 116 7.69 -6.95 -1.87
C MET A 116 7.88 -5.73 -0.97
N LYS A 117 7.14 -4.65 -1.23
CA LYS A 117 6.99 -3.56 -0.27
C LYS A 117 6.05 -4.02 0.86
N VAL A 118 6.42 -3.69 2.08
CA VAL A 118 5.63 -3.97 3.29
C VAL A 118 4.83 -2.73 3.64
N MET A 119 3.52 -2.76 3.44
CA MET A 119 2.63 -1.68 3.82
C MET A 119 2.12 -1.93 5.24
N MET A 120 2.67 -1.19 6.20
CA MET A 120 2.29 -1.31 7.61
C MET A 120 1.07 -0.46 7.87
N ARG A 121 -0.04 -1.10 8.25
CA ARG A 121 -1.33 -0.43 8.40
C ARG A 121 -1.62 -0.02 9.85
N TYR A 122 -2.26 1.15 9.98
CA TYR A 122 -2.82 1.65 11.21
C TYR A 122 -4.14 2.38 10.93
N GLY A 123 -5.18 1.59 10.67
CA GLY A 123 -6.54 2.03 10.44
C GLY A 123 -7.39 2.09 11.70
N SER A 124 -8.70 1.95 11.56
CA SER A 124 -9.62 1.91 12.69
C SER A 124 -9.70 0.54 13.35
N ALA A 125 -9.51 -0.54 12.58
CA ALA A 125 -9.59 -1.93 13.04
C ALA A 125 -8.21 -2.62 13.06
N TRP A 126 -7.35 -2.32 12.12
CA TRP A 126 -6.05 -2.99 11.93
C TRP A 126 -4.91 -2.12 12.47
N HIS A 127 -4.11 -2.65 13.39
CA HIS A 127 -3.08 -1.90 14.13
C HIS A 127 -1.73 -2.62 14.08
N ASP A 128 -1.24 -2.91 12.86
CA ASP A 128 -0.10 -3.79 12.65
C ASP A 128 1.26 -3.09 12.71
N VAL A 129 1.30 -1.75 12.62
CA VAL A 129 2.54 -0.94 12.69
C VAL A 129 3.40 -1.31 13.89
N ALA A 130 2.79 -1.43 15.08
CA ALA A 130 3.53 -1.68 16.32
C ALA A 130 4.31 -3.00 16.31
N ALA A 131 3.81 -4.02 15.61
CA ALA A 131 4.50 -5.29 15.45
C ALA A 131 5.55 -5.22 14.35
N GLN A 132 5.17 -4.72 13.19
CA GLN A 132 5.98 -4.81 11.97
C GLN A 132 7.14 -3.80 11.94
N VAL A 133 6.99 -2.61 12.56
CA VAL A 133 8.06 -1.61 12.62
C VAL A 133 9.34 -2.15 13.27
N LYS A 134 9.23 -3.20 14.08
CA LYS A 134 10.37 -3.90 14.69
C LYS A 134 11.31 -4.52 13.66
N ALA A 135 10.84 -4.82 12.46
CA ALA A 135 11.70 -5.26 11.37
C ALA A 135 12.76 -4.20 11.02
N VAL A 136 12.40 -2.92 11.11
CA VAL A 136 13.32 -1.81 10.89
C VAL A 136 14.07 -1.44 12.19
N THR A 137 13.34 -1.23 13.30
CA THR A 137 13.91 -0.68 14.54
C THR A 137 14.76 -1.67 15.33
N GLN A 138 14.49 -2.97 15.24
CA GLN A 138 15.20 -4.01 16.00
C GLN A 138 16.07 -4.91 15.10
N LEU A 139 15.60 -5.24 13.91
CA LEU A 139 16.35 -6.12 13.02
C LEU A 139 17.20 -5.37 11.99
N GLY A 140 17.03 -4.03 11.87
CA GLY A 140 17.82 -3.18 10.99
C GLY A 140 17.55 -3.40 9.49
N LEU A 141 16.33 -3.86 9.11
CA LEU A 141 15.97 -3.95 7.71
C LEU A 141 15.92 -2.55 7.08
N ASP A 142 16.25 -2.49 5.79
CA ASP A 142 16.23 -1.24 5.02
C ASP A 142 14.82 -0.66 4.94
N SER A 143 14.66 0.53 5.50
CA SER A 143 13.37 1.23 5.57
C SER A 143 12.74 1.53 4.21
N ARG A 144 13.51 1.51 3.12
CA ARG A 144 13.01 1.71 1.75
C ARG A 144 12.06 0.61 1.28
N HIS A 145 12.04 -0.54 1.95
CA HIS A 145 11.09 -1.62 1.68
C HIS A 145 9.76 -1.46 2.42
N PHE A 146 9.62 -0.43 3.25
CA PHE A 146 8.47 -0.26 4.13
C PHE A 146 7.72 1.03 3.80
N LEU A 147 6.39 0.92 3.81
CA LEU A 147 5.43 2.00 3.62
C LEU A 147 4.49 2.06 4.81
N LEU A 148 3.89 3.22 5.03
CA LEU A 148 2.81 3.40 6.00
C LEU A 148 1.49 3.59 5.26
N CYS A 149 0.44 2.94 5.72
CA CYS A 149 -0.92 3.11 5.19
C CYS A 149 -1.96 3.05 6.31
N THR A 150 -3.18 3.44 6.00
CA THR A 150 -4.29 3.37 6.95
C THR A 150 -5.02 2.06 6.88
N ASP A 151 -5.24 1.51 5.68
CA ASP A 151 -6.27 0.53 5.44
C ASP A 151 -7.66 1.12 5.81
N ASP A 152 -8.64 0.32 6.17
CA ASP A 152 -9.98 0.76 6.52
C ASP A 152 -9.99 1.78 7.67
N SER A 153 -10.52 2.98 7.38
CA SER A 153 -10.61 4.08 8.34
C SER A 153 -12.04 4.56 8.47
N HIS A 154 -12.60 4.38 9.66
CA HIS A 154 -13.93 4.87 9.99
C HIS A 154 -13.96 6.40 10.07
N SER A 155 -15.07 7.02 9.64
CA SER A 155 -15.22 8.48 9.63
C SER A 155 -14.97 9.13 10.99
N ALA A 156 -15.36 8.49 12.09
CA ALA A 156 -15.08 8.99 13.43
C ALA A 156 -13.58 9.06 13.73
N THR A 157 -12.80 8.04 13.34
CA THR A 157 -11.34 8.04 13.49
C THR A 157 -10.71 9.18 12.70
N LEU A 158 -11.15 9.37 11.44
CA LEU A 158 -10.64 10.45 10.58
C LEU A 158 -10.86 11.84 11.19
N ILE A 159 -12.03 12.06 11.80
CA ILE A 159 -12.39 13.35 12.41
C ILE A 159 -11.70 13.58 13.76
N GLN A 160 -11.65 12.54 14.60
CA GLN A 160 -11.20 12.68 15.99
C GLN A 160 -9.70 12.49 16.17
N GLU A 161 -9.09 11.61 15.37
CA GLU A 161 -7.70 11.19 15.57
C GLU A 161 -6.77 11.62 14.43
N GLY A 162 -7.29 11.82 13.22
CA GLY A 162 -6.55 12.16 12.02
C GLY A 162 -6.47 11.02 11.00
N HIS A 163 -5.65 11.20 9.98
CA HIS A 163 -5.45 10.26 8.88
C HIS A 163 -3.98 9.77 8.84
N MET A 164 -3.21 10.06 7.80
CA MET A 164 -1.81 9.65 7.71
C MET A 164 -0.92 10.31 8.76
N ASP A 165 -1.24 11.51 9.24
CA ASP A 165 -0.55 12.14 10.36
C ASP A 165 -0.65 11.29 11.64
N ARG A 166 -1.81 10.68 11.89
CA ARG A 166 -2.00 9.72 12.99
C ARG A 166 -1.13 8.47 12.83
N VAL A 167 -1.02 7.93 11.62
CA VAL A 167 -0.19 6.76 11.33
C VAL A 167 1.29 7.07 11.57
N ILE A 168 1.76 8.22 11.10
CA ILE A 168 3.14 8.70 11.30
C ILE A 168 3.44 8.87 12.80
N ARG A 169 2.57 9.57 13.54
CA ARG A 169 2.72 9.73 15.01
C ARG A 169 2.80 8.38 15.73
N HIS A 170 1.93 7.45 15.35
CA HIS A 170 1.94 6.12 15.94
C HIS A 170 3.26 5.38 15.65
N ALA A 171 3.73 5.39 14.41
CA ALA A 171 5.00 4.74 14.02
C ALA A 171 6.21 5.33 14.78
N ILE A 172 6.26 6.65 14.94
CA ILE A 172 7.28 7.34 15.75
C ILE A 172 7.18 6.91 17.21
N GLY A 173 5.98 6.86 17.77
CA GLY A 173 5.72 6.38 19.12
C GLY A 173 6.14 4.92 19.36
N GLN A 174 6.23 4.11 18.30
CA GLN A 174 6.77 2.74 18.34
C GLN A 174 8.29 2.66 18.14
N GLY A 175 8.97 3.81 18.13
CA GLY A 175 10.43 3.90 18.08
C GLY A 175 11.04 4.06 16.68
N LEU A 176 10.23 4.32 15.67
CA LEU A 176 10.74 4.67 14.35
C LEU A 176 11.28 6.11 14.37
N PRO A 177 12.50 6.38 13.83
CA PRO A 177 12.97 7.75 13.69
C PRO A 177 12.01 8.60 12.88
N GLU A 178 11.79 9.85 13.27
CA GLU A 178 10.78 10.75 12.70
C GLU A 178 10.92 10.88 11.18
N MET A 179 12.11 11.17 10.70
CA MET A 179 12.35 11.30 9.25
C MET A 179 12.13 10.00 8.49
N THR A 180 12.39 8.85 9.12
CA THR A 180 12.14 7.55 8.50
C THR A 180 10.63 7.30 8.37
N ALA A 181 9.84 7.63 9.38
CA ALA A 181 8.38 7.51 9.33
C ALA A 181 7.78 8.43 8.24
N ILE A 182 8.28 9.67 8.14
CA ILE A 182 7.87 10.61 7.10
C ILE A 182 8.25 10.08 5.71
N GLN A 183 9.45 9.55 5.53
CA GLN A 183 9.88 8.97 4.25
C GLN A 183 9.01 7.78 3.84
N MET A 184 8.64 6.91 4.77
CA MET A 184 7.74 5.78 4.50
C MET A 184 6.35 6.22 4.03
N ALA A 185 5.86 7.36 4.49
CA ALA A 185 4.56 7.91 4.11
C ALA A 185 4.63 8.86 2.89
N THR A 186 5.82 9.17 2.39
CA THR A 186 6.02 10.15 1.31
C THR A 186 6.86 9.56 0.18
N ILE A 187 8.18 9.72 0.21
CA ILE A 187 9.03 9.34 -0.92
C ILE A 187 9.05 7.83 -1.19
N ASN A 188 8.99 6.98 -0.14
CA ASN A 188 8.96 5.53 -0.36
C ASN A 188 7.67 5.12 -1.08
N THR A 189 6.53 5.72 -0.70
CA THR A 189 5.23 5.51 -1.36
C THR A 189 5.26 6.03 -2.80
N ALA A 190 5.77 7.24 -3.02
CA ALA A 190 5.91 7.79 -4.35
C ALA A 190 6.82 6.95 -5.26
N ASP A 191 7.93 6.43 -4.72
CA ASP A 191 8.85 5.56 -5.45
C ASP A 191 8.18 4.24 -5.86
N HIS A 192 7.44 3.64 -4.94
CA HIS A 192 6.72 2.40 -5.20
C HIS A 192 5.72 2.53 -6.36
N PHE A 193 4.98 3.63 -6.41
CA PHE A 193 3.99 3.87 -7.47
C PHE A 193 4.54 4.61 -8.70
N GLY A 194 5.86 4.80 -8.80
CA GLY A 194 6.49 5.46 -9.94
C GLY A 194 6.28 6.98 -10.00
N LEU A 195 5.85 7.61 -8.91
CA LEU A 195 5.53 9.03 -8.79
C LEU A 195 6.67 9.89 -8.19
N GLN A 196 7.82 9.30 -7.88
CA GLN A 196 8.94 9.95 -7.19
C GLN A 196 9.55 11.12 -7.97
N ARG A 197 9.24 11.25 -9.26
CA ARG A 197 9.66 12.40 -10.08
C ARG A 197 8.69 13.58 -9.99
N GLU A 198 7.50 13.35 -9.46
CA GLU A 198 6.42 14.34 -9.35
C GLU A 198 6.20 14.78 -7.90
N MET A 199 6.31 13.87 -6.92
CA MET A 199 6.00 14.12 -5.52
C MET A 199 6.85 13.27 -4.54
N GLY A 200 6.57 13.42 -3.24
CA GLY A 200 7.19 12.65 -2.16
C GLY A 200 8.41 13.32 -1.53
N MET A 201 8.89 14.44 -2.07
CA MET A 201 9.97 15.23 -1.50
C MET A 201 9.90 16.69 -1.95
N ILE A 202 10.47 17.58 -1.17
CA ILE A 202 10.66 18.99 -1.56
C ILE A 202 11.91 19.08 -2.44
N ALA A 203 11.71 19.23 -3.75
CA ALA A 203 12.79 19.34 -4.72
C ALA A 203 12.32 20.09 -5.98
N PRO A 204 13.22 20.72 -6.74
CA PRO A 204 12.88 21.37 -8.00
C PRO A 204 12.18 20.41 -8.97
N GLY A 205 11.09 20.88 -9.59
CA GLY A 205 10.31 20.10 -10.56
C GLY A 205 9.31 19.12 -9.97
N ARG A 206 9.11 19.11 -8.64
CA ARG A 206 8.04 18.37 -7.95
C ARG A 206 6.85 19.29 -7.67
N PHE A 207 5.70 18.67 -7.43
CA PHE A 207 4.55 19.38 -6.87
C PHE A 207 4.91 19.99 -5.51
N ALA A 208 4.35 21.16 -5.25
CA ALA A 208 4.59 21.89 -4.00
C ALA A 208 3.58 21.51 -2.92
N ASP A 209 3.36 20.20 -2.73
CA ASP A 209 2.54 19.67 -1.64
C ASP A 209 3.38 19.70 -0.36
N VAL A 210 3.27 20.80 0.40
CA VAL A 210 4.12 21.09 1.55
C VAL A 210 3.31 21.09 2.83
N LEU A 211 3.79 20.36 3.83
CA LEU A 211 3.23 20.36 5.18
C LEU A 211 4.10 21.22 6.09
N LEU A 212 3.48 22.13 6.85
CA LEU A 212 4.13 22.80 7.97
C LEU A 212 3.69 22.11 9.26
N VAL A 213 4.66 21.69 10.04
CA VAL A 213 4.46 21.03 11.33
C VAL A 213 5.34 21.69 12.40
N GLU A 214 4.82 21.88 13.60
CA GLU A 214 5.57 22.47 14.70
C GLU A 214 6.54 21.46 15.33
N ASP A 215 6.16 20.19 15.37
CA ASP A 215 6.88 19.14 16.09
C ASP A 215 6.81 17.82 15.30
N LEU A 216 7.97 17.25 15.01
CA LEU A 216 8.08 15.98 14.30
C LEU A 216 7.64 14.79 15.14
N MET A 217 7.79 14.85 16.48
CA MET A 217 7.36 13.77 17.39
C MET A 217 5.84 13.64 17.44
N ASN A 218 5.15 14.78 17.52
CA ASN A 218 3.68 14.85 17.55
C ASN A 218 3.11 15.19 16.17
N PHE A 219 3.70 14.70 15.15
CA PHE A 219 3.44 15.01 13.75
C PHE A 219 1.97 15.35 13.46
N LYS A 220 1.69 16.63 13.35
CA LYS A 220 0.37 17.18 13.01
C LYS A 220 0.57 18.31 12.02
N ALA A 221 -0.16 18.27 10.92
CA ALA A 221 -0.11 19.34 9.94
C ALA A 221 -0.86 20.57 10.46
N ASP A 222 -0.15 21.68 10.62
CA ASP A 222 -0.72 22.98 11.00
C ASP A 222 -1.20 23.73 9.76
N LEU A 223 -0.49 23.54 8.66
CA LEU A 223 -0.84 24.10 7.35
C LEU A 223 -0.44 23.13 6.24
N VAL A 224 -1.30 23.02 5.24
CA VAL A 224 -1.05 22.31 3.99
C VAL A 224 -1.08 23.33 2.85
N ILE A 225 -0.04 23.34 2.03
CA ILE A 225 0.13 24.24 0.88
C ILE A 225 0.05 23.41 -0.38
#